data_555c134d356bb8c17ae8fb2aaaee601b
#
_entry.id   555c134d356bb8c17ae8fb2aaaee601b
#
_cell.length_a   1.000
_cell.length_b   1.000
_cell.length_c   1.000
_cell.angle_alpha   90.00
_cell.angle_beta   90.00
_cell.angle_gamma   90.00
#
_symmetry.space_group_name_H-M   'P 1'
#
loop_
_entity.id
_entity.type
_entity.pdbx_description
1 polymer ?
#
loop_
_entity_poly.entity_id
_entity_poly.type
_entity_poly.pdbx_seq_one_letter_code
_entity_poly.pdbx_strand_id
1 'polypeptide(L)'
;DDCTMCHTLQRPLNSKYEADDMTKVVQRMSAHTLNSTFEHPHFKTAMPEMISQPPSAEQIDTGRYISSINLSSADNWQFPLQTLPRPTGKATQVIMTTYELPRPAAAPHDAVLGPDGYVWYNDFVAPYIGKMDPKTGDVTEYDIPVQKPGYAVGSHALDFDDEGLIYASG
;
A
#
# COMPACT_ATOMS: atom_id res chain seq x y z
N ASP A 1 -2.75 -0.65 -17.37
CA ASP A 1 -1.89 -1.59 -16.63
C ASP A 1 -1.38 -1.03 -15.30
N ASP A 2 -1.26 0.29 -15.16
CA ASP A 2 -0.63 0.93 -14.00
C ASP A 2 -1.38 0.74 -12.67
N CYS A 3 -2.71 0.57 -12.72
CA CYS A 3 -3.54 0.41 -11.51
C CYS A 3 -3.31 -0.92 -10.77
N THR A 4 -2.68 -1.92 -11.40
CA THR A 4 -2.46 -3.24 -10.81
C THR A 4 -1.06 -3.41 -10.23
N MET A 5 -0.24 -2.39 -10.30
CA MET A 5 1.15 -2.44 -9.85
C MET A 5 1.25 -2.51 -8.31
N CYS A 6 0.37 -1.85 -7.59
CA CYS A 6 0.42 -1.75 -6.13
C CYS A 6 -0.64 -2.61 -5.42
N HIS A 7 -1.78 -2.88 -6.06
CA HIS A 7 -2.86 -3.70 -5.50
C HIS A 7 -3.81 -4.20 -6.59
N THR A 8 -4.67 -5.16 -6.25
CA THR A 8 -5.67 -5.67 -7.19
C THR A 8 -6.77 -4.63 -7.46
N LEU A 9 -7.48 -4.75 -8.57
CA LEU A 9 -8.64 -3.92 -8.90
C LEU A 9 -9.89 -4.25 -8.07
N GLN A 10 -9.81 -5.19 -7.15
CA GLN A 10 -10.94 -5.60 -6.32
C GLN A 10 -11.55 -4.43 -5.54
N ARG A 11 -10.73 -3.54 -4.96
CA ARG A 11 -11.22 -2.38 -4.21
C ARG A 11 -12.02 -1.39 -5.07
N PRO A 12 -11.50 -0.86 -6.18
CA PRO A 12 -12.27 0.05 -7.03
C PRO A 12 -13.52 -0.61 -7.62
N LEU A 13 -13.45 -1.90 -8.01
CA LEU A 13 -14.61 -2.61 -8.57
C LEU A 13 -15.68 -2.91 -7.52
N ASN A 14 -15.31 -3.13 -6.26
CA ASN A 14 -16.23 -3.30 -5.13
C ASN A 14 -16.68 -1.97 -4.50
N SER A 15 -16.31 -0.84 -5.08
CA SER A 15 -16.78 0.47 -4.63
C SER A 15 -18.13 0.84 -5.25
N LYS A 16 -18.82 1.80 -4.62
CA LYS A 16 -20.03 2.43 -5.15
C LYS A 16 -19.80 3.87 -5.60
N TYR A 17 -18.55 4.22 -5.89
CA TYR A 17 -18.24 5.56 -6.38
C TYR A 17 -18.75 5.75 -7.80
N GLU A 18 -19.52 6.80 -8.00
CA GLU A 18 -19.90 7.29 -9.32
C GLU A 18 -18.72 7.95 -10.04
N ALA A 19 -18.89 8.31 -11.31
CA ALA A 19 -17.80 8.76 -12.18
C ALA A 19 -16.98 9.91 -11.59
N ASP A 20 -17.63 10.92 -11.01
CA ASP A 20 -16.94 12.10 -10.46
C ASP A 20 -16.13 11.75 -9.21
N ASP A 21 -16.67 10.93 -8.33
CA ASP A 21 -15.95 10.51 -7.10
C ASP A 21 -14.84 9.50 -7.43
N MET A 22 -15.09 8.61 -8.40
CA MET A 22 -14.05 7.71 -8.88
C MET A 22 -12.90 8.49 -9.56
N THR A 23 -13.20 9.55 -10.29
CA THR A 23 -12.18 10.45 -10.86
C THR A 23 -11.28 11.06 -9.77
N LYS A 24 -11.87 11.50 -8.65
CA LYS A 24 -11.09 11.99 -7.49
C LYS A 24 -10.22 10.89 -6.87
N VAL A 25 -10.72 9.65 -6.83
CA VAL A 25 -9.91 8.50 -6.39
C VAL A 25 -8.73 8.27 -7.32
N VAL A 26 -8.95 8.24 -8.64
CA VAL A 26 -7.89 8.08 -9.65
C VAL A 26 -6.85 9.20 -9.53
N GLN A 27 -7.29 10.46 -9.40
CA GLN A 27 -6.40 11.60 -9.21
C GLN A 27 -5.52 11.44 -7.96
N ARG A 28 -6.13 11.05 -6.84
CA ARG A 28 -5.40 10.78 -5.60
C ARG A 28 -4.42 9.62 -5.74
N MET A 29 -4.82 8.54 -6.41
CA MET A 29 -3.95 7.39 -6.66
C MET A 29 -2.74 7.76 -7.54
N SER A 30 -2.92 8.65 -8.50
CA SER A 30 -1.81 9.15 -9.34
C SER A 30 -0.73 9.91 -8.54
N ALA A 31 -1.07 10.40 -7.34
CA ALA A 31 -0.11 11.07 -6.46
C ALA A 31 0.69 10.09 -5.59
N HIS A 32 0.28 8.84 -5.50
CA HIS A 32 1.03 7.82 -4.79
C HIS A 32 2.19 7.34 -5.65
N THR A 33 3.37 7.40 -5.09
CA THR A 33 4.59 6.83 -5.67
C THR A 33 5.17 5.82 -4.70
N LEU A 34 6.05 4.96 -5.19
CA LEU A 34 6.91 4.16 -4.33
C LEU A 34 7.62 5.12 -3.35
N ASN A 35 7.67 4.80 -2.09
CA ASN A 35 8.19 5.64 -1.00
C ASN A 35 7.31 6.82 -0.58
N SER A 36 6.09 6.97 -1.12
CA SER A 36 5.16 7.99 -0.64
C SER A 36 4.50 7.56 0.66
N THR A 37 4.87 8.17 1.76
CA THR A 37 4.24 8.01 3.07
C THR A 37 3.76 9.35 3.61
N PHE A 38 2.93 9.35 4.66
CA PHE A 38 2.50 10.60 5.31
C PHE A 38 3.67 11.44 5.83
N GLU A 39 4.77 10.79 6.19
CA GLU A 39 5.98 11.44 6.68
C GLU A 39 6.89 11.91 5.54
N HIS A 40 6.78 11.29 4.37
CA HIS A 40 7.64 11.62 3.24
C HIS A 40 7.30 13.00 2.69
N PRO A 41 8.30 13.89 2.44
CA PRO A 41 8.05 15.25 1.94
C PRO A 41 7.25 15.28 0.63
N HIS A 42 7.49 14.33 -0.27
CA HIS A 42 6.77 14.21 -1.54
C HIS A 42 5.26 14.04 -1.32
N PHE A 43 4.86 13.16 -0.40
CA PHE A 43 3.44 12.97 -0.08
C PHE A 43 2.83 14.26 0.50
N LYS A 44 3.54 14.94 1.42
CA LYS A 44 3.06 16.17 2.06
C LYS A 44 2.88 17.33 1.09
N THR A 45 3.72 17.42 0.07
CA THR A 45 3.72 18.55 -0.89
C THR A 45 2.97 18.24 -2.17
N ALA A 46 3.21 17.10 -2.80
CA ALA A 46 2.66 16.77 -4.10
C ALA A 46 1.18 16.40 -4.05
N MET A 47 0.73 15.67 -3.02
CA MET A 47 -0.66 15.23 -2.93
C MET A 47 -1.65 16.41 -2.85
N PRO A 48 -1.51 17.39 -1.94
CA PRO A 48 -2.41 18.52 -1.88
C PRO A 48 -2.40 19.34 -3.17
N GLU A 49 -1.25 19.53 -3.79
CA GLU A 49 -1.12 20.25 -5.04
C GLU A 49 -1.82 19.54 -6.19
N MET A 50 -1.61 18.24 -6.35
CA MET A 50 -2.25 17.44 -7.40
C MET A 50 -3.78 17.37 -7.25
N ILE A 51 -4.29 17.25 -6.02
CA ILE A 51 -5.72 17.21 -5.76
C ILE A 51 -6.37 18.58 -6.00
N SER A 52 -5.65 19.66 -5.82
CA SER A 52 -6.15 21.02 -6.07
C SER A 52 -6.26 21.38 -7.55
N GLN A 53 -5.55 20.66 -8.43
CA GLN A 53 -5.64 20.84 -9.87
C GLN A 53 -6.88 20.16 -10.46
N PRO A 54 -7.43 20.65 -11.57
CA PRO A 54 -8.45 19.91 -12.31
C PRO A 54 -7.92 18.52 -12.73
N PRO A 55 -8.73 17.47 -12.67
CA PRO A 55 -8.32 16.16 -13.15
C PRO A 55 -8.03 16.19 -14.66
N SER A 56 -7.04 15.43 -15.10
CA SER A 56 -6.73 15.26 -16.52
C SER A 56 -7.86 14.51 -17.26
N ALA A 57 -7.90 14.66 -18.58
CA ALA A 57 -8.85 13.90 -19.41
C ALA A 57 -8.72 12.39 -19.19
N GLU A 58 -7.51 11.87 -19.09
CA GLU A 58 -7.23 10.46 -18.82
C GLU A 58 -7.77 10.01 -17.44
N GLN A 59 -7.60 10.83 -16.41
CA GLN A 59 -8.15 10.55 -15.08
C GLN A 59 -9.69 10.53 -15.10
N ILE A 60 -10.31 11.44 -15.84
CA ILE A 60 -11.77 11.49 -16.03
C ILE A 60 -12.25 10.24 -16.75
N ASP A 61 -11.62 9.86 -17.86
CA ASP A 61 -12.00 8.69 -18.65
C ASP A 61 -11.80 7.40 -17.86
N THR A 62 -10.72 7.29 -17.10
CA THR A 62 -10.48 6.15 -16.18
C THR A 62 -11.55 6.10 -15.09
N GLY A 63 -11.90 7.22 -14.48
CA GLY A 63 -12.97 7.31 -13.48
C GLY A 63 -14.32 6.87 -14.03
N ARG A 64 -14.70 7.33 -15.23
CA ARG A 64 -15.91 6.92 -15.94
C ARG A 64 -15.91 5.42 -16.26
N TYR A 65 -14.79 4.90 -16.75
CA TYR A 65 -14.67 3.48 -17.08
C TYR A 65 -14.85 2.60 -15.83
N ILE A 66 -14.12 2.88 -14.75
CA ILE A 66 -14.22 2.08 -13.52
C ILE A 66 -15.63 2.18 -12.93
N SER A 67 -16.27 3.35 -12.91
CA SER A 67 -17.64 3.51 -12.40
C SER A 67 -18.66 2.79 -13.26
N SER A 68 -18.40 2.56 -14.54
CA SER A 68 -19.30 1.80 -15.43
C SER A 68 -19.31 0.29 -15.17
N ILE A 69 -18.31 -0.22 -14.45
CA ILE A 69 -18.13 -1.65 -14.16
C ILE A 69 -18.05 -1.97 -12.67
N ASN A 70 -18.14 -0.97 -11.78
CA ASN A 70 -18.15 -1.16 -10.35
C ASN A 70 -19.58 -1.35 -9.79
N LEU A 71 -19.74 -1.40 -8.48
CA LEU A 71 -21.03 -1.59 -7.81
C LEU A 71 -22.03 -0.45 -8.01
N SER A 72 -21.61 0.73 -8.44
CA SER A 72 -22.54 1.85 -8.72
C SER A 72 -23.38 1.60 -9.94
N SER A 73 -22.89 0.82 -10.91
CA SER A 73 -23.58 0.46 -12.15
C SER A 73 -24.54 -0.74 -12.01
N ALA A 74 -24.54 -1.42 -10.86
CA ALA A 74 -25.33 -2.64 -10.67
C ALA A 74 -26.62 -2.36 -9.91
N ASP A 75 -27.76 -2.57 -10.55
CA ASP A 75 -29.09 -2.47 -9.93
C ASP A 75 -29.33 -3.55 -8.87
N ASN A 76 -28.67 -4.71 -9.01
CA ASN A 76 -28.79 -5.85 -8.10
C ASN A 76 -27.44 -6.49 -7.86
N TRP A 77 -26.71 -6.04 -6.83
CA TRP A 77 -25.47 -6.67 -6.43
C TRP A 77 -25.71 -7.84 -5.50
N GLN A 78 -25.34 -9.04 -5.95
CA GLN A 78 -25.58 -10.29 -5.20
C GLN A 78 -24.55 -10.59 -4.10
N PHE A 79 -23.45 -9.85 -4.06
CA PHE A 79 -22.40 -10.04 -3.06
C PHE A 79 -22.39 -8.86 -2.09
N PRO A 80 -23.09 -8.96 -0.94
CA PRO A 80 -23.11 -7.87 0.03
C PRO A 80 -21.70 -7.61 0.54
N LEU A 81 -21.29 -6.35 0.49
CA LEU A 81 -20.01 -5.92 1.05
C LEU A 81 -20.09 -6.05 2.57
N GLN A 82 -19.40 -7.03 3.13
CA GLN A 82 -19.26 -7.15 4.57
C GLN A 82 -18.14 -6.19 5.02
N THR A 83 -18.52 -5.09 5.64
CA THR A 83 -17.56 -4.19 6.28
C THR A 83 -17.50 -4.51 7.76
N LEU A 84 -16.29 -4.54 8.32
CA LEU A 84 -16.13 -4.55 9.76
C LEU A 84 -16.74 -3.27 10.37
N PRO A 85 -17.35 -3.35 11.56
CA PRO A 85 -17.85 -2.16 12.23
C PRO A 85 -16.70 -1.18 12.44
N ARG A 86 -16.98 0.12 12.26
CA ARG A 86 -15.97 1.16 12.52
C ARG A 86 -15.57 1.13 14.00
N PRO A 87 -14.27 1.19 14.30
CA PRO A 87 -13.82 1.29 15.68
C PRO A 87 -14.40 2.55 16.34
N THR A 88 -14.77 2.44 17.62
CA THR A 88 -15.31 3.53 18.44
C THR A 88 -14.63 3.60 19.80
N GLY A 89 -14.76 4.72 20.48
CA GLY A 89 -14.23 4.90 21.84
C GLY A 89 -12.70 4.70 21.89
N LYS A 90 -12.21 3.91 22.83
CA LYS A 90 -10.76 3.67 23.02
C LYS A 90 -10.08 3.06 21.79
N ALA A 91 -10.80 2.31 20.97
CA ALA A 91 -10.25 1.73 19.74
C ALA A 91 -9.90 2.77 18.66
N THR A 92 -10.31 4.03 18.84
CA THR A 92 -9.91 5.15 17.97
C THR A 92 -8.69 5.93 18.50
N GLN A 93 -8.23 5.61 19.70
CA GLN A 93 -7.06 6.23 20.31
C GLN A 93 -5.82 5.46 19.87
N VAL A 94 -5.05 6.03 18.97
CA VAL A 94 -3.84 5.43 18.41
C VAL A 94 -2.63 6.24 18.87
N ILE A 95 -1.61 5.54 19.37
CA ILE A 95 -0.28 6.09 19.54
C ILE A 95 0.53 5.61 18.33
N MET A 96 1.11 6.54 17.59
CA MET A 96 2.00 6.22 16.47
C MET A 96 3.44 6.53 16.87
N THR A 97 4.31 5.56 16.64
CA THR A 97 5.76 5.72 16.77
C THR A 97 6.39 5.51 15.40
N THR A 98 7.18 6.48 14.96
CA THR A 98 7.91 6.39 13.70
C THR A 98 9.32 5.92 13.97
N TYR A 99 9.82 4.99 13.18
CA TYR A 99 11.17 4.46 13.25
C TYR A 99 11.90 4.79 11.96
N GLU A 100 13.11 5.32 12.07
CA GLU A 100 13.97 5.57 10.93
C GLU A 100 14.62 4.25 10.47
N LEU A 101 14.58 3.99 9.17
CA LEU A 101 15.23 2.84 8.58
C LEU A 101 16.67 3.16 8.19
N PRO A 102 17.60 2.17 8.20
CA PRO A 102 19.02 2.41 7.98
C PRO A 102 19.36 3.02 6.63
N ARG A 103 18.58 2.71 5.60
CA ARG A 103 18.80 3.21 4.25
C ARG A 103 17.78 4.31 3.91
N PRO A 104 18.22 5.52 3.52
CA PRO A 104 17.32 6.61 3.13
C PRO A 104 16.38 6.28 1.96
N ALA A 105 16.78 5.31 1.11
CA ALA A 105 15.99 4.84 -0.02
C ALA A 105 15.22 3.55 0.29
N ALA A 106 15.12 3.13 1.55
CA ALA A 106 14.32 1.98 1.93
C ALA A 106 12.84 2.24 1.60
N ALA A 107 12.20 1.24 1.00
CA ALA A 107 10.80 1.28 0.61
C ALA A 107 10.05 0.09 1.22
N PRO A 108 9.79 0.10 2.54
CA PRO A 108 9.10 -0.99 3.18
C PRO A 108 7.69 -1.13 2.60
N HIS A 109 7.31 -2.35 2.25
CA HIS A 109 5.98 -2.65 1.71
C HIS A 109 5.09 -3.34 2.73
N ASP A 110 5.48 -4.52 3.19
CA ASP A 110 4.78 -5.24 4.23
C ASP A 110 5.60 -5.29 5.51
N ALA A 111 4.90 -5.38 6.64
CA ALA A 111 5.51 -5.60 7.94
C ALA A 111 4.70 -6.63 8.74
N VAL A 112 5.37 -7.61 9.30
CA VAL A 112 4.76 -8.67 10.10
C VAL A 112 5.49 -8.82 11.44
N LEU A 113 4.76 -9.22 12.47
CA LEU A 113 5.35 -9.60 13.75
C LEU A 113 5.84 -11.04 13.64
N GLY A 114 7.15 -11.22 13.72
CA GLY A 114 7.75 -12.55 13.73
C GLY A 114 7.52 -13.31 15.04
N PRO A 115 7.65 -14.64 15.02
CA PRO A 115 7.52 -15.47 16.21
C PRO A 115 8.57 -15.16 17.28
N ASP A 116 9.64 -14.49 16.91
CA ASP A 116 10.72 -14.00 17.78
C ASP A 116 10.40 -12.67 18.47
N GLY A 117 9.23 -12.06 18.21
CA GLY A 117 8.78 -10.81 18.79
C GLY A 117 9.36 -9.55 18.14
N TYR A 118 10.08 -9.71 17.04
CA TYR A 118 10.58 -8.61 16.20
C TYR A 118 9.60 -8.29 15.08
N VAL A 119 9.62 -7.06 14.59
CA VAL A 119 8.91 -6.68 13.38
C VAL A 119 9.82 -6.91 12.19
N TRP A 120 9.36 -7.72 11.26
CA TRP A 120 10.06 -7.98 10.02
C TRP A 120 9.37 -7.22 8.89
N TYR A 121 10.16 -6.64 7.98
CA TYR A 121 9.65 -5.94 6.82
C TYR A 121 10.42 -6.33 5.56
N ASN A 122 9.76 -6.22 4.42
CA ASN A 122 10.39 -6.37 3.12
C ASN A 122 10.56 -5.01 2.45
N ASP A 123 11.53 -4.93 1.55
CA ASP A 123 11.73 -3.75 0.70
C ASP A 123 11.15 -4.01 -0.69
N PHE A 124 10.34 -3.05 -1.18
CA PHE A 124 9.66 -3.15 -2.46
C PHE A 124 10.58 -2.92 -3.67
N VAL A 125 11.65 -2.16 -3.50
CA VAL A 125 12.53 -1.73 -4.61
C VAL A 125 13.94 -2.29 -4.53
N ALA A 126 14.32 -2.88 -3.39
CA ALA A 126 15.65 -3.39 -3.15
C ALA A 126 15.61 -4.80 -2.52
N PRO A 127 16.67 -5.63 -2.72
CA PRO A 127 16.68 -7.01 -2.28
C PRO A 127 17.02 -7.13 -0.77
N TYR A 128 16.20 -6.56 0.09
CA TYR A 128 16.40 -6.59 1.53
C TYR A 128 15.17 -7.08 2.29
N ILE A 129 15.43 -7.81 3.37
CA ILE A 129 14.48 -8.04 4.45
C ILE A 129 15.05 -7.38 5.70
N GLY A 130 14.26 -6.55 6.36
CA GLY A 130 14.66 -5.91 7.61
C GLY A 130 14.01 -6.56 8.82
N LYS A 131 14.72 -6.53 9.94
CA LYS A 131 14.28 -6.98 11.24
C LYS A 131 14.45 -5.83 12.23
N MET A 132 13.38 -5.41 12.88
CA MET A 132 13.38 -4.29 13.82
C MET A 132 12.97 -4.74 15.22
N ASP A 133 13.70 -4.32 16.23
CA ASP A 133 13.25 -4.43 17.62
C ASP A 133 12.21 -3.33 17.91
N PRO A 134 10.94 -3.68 18.18
CA PRO A 134 9.90 -2.67 18.43
C PRO A 134 10.09 -1.91 19.75
N LYS A 135 11.00 -2.36 20.63
CA LYS A 135 11.27 -1.71 21.91
C LYS A 135 12.37 -0.66 21.80
N THR A 136 13.38 -0.91 21.00
CA THR A 136 14.54 -0.03 20.86
C THR A 136 14.52 0.75 19.55
N GLY A 137 13.88 0.22 18.51
CA GLY A 137 13.92 0.75 17.15
C GLY A 137 15.15 0.30 16.37
N ASP A 138 16.01 -0.55 16.97
CA ASP A 138 17.20 -1.07 16.28
C ASP A 138 16.79 -1.93 15.09
N VAL A 139 17.42 -1.70 13.95
CA VAL A 139 17.12 -2.38 12.69
C VAL A 139 18.36 -3.11 12.19
N THR A 140 18.15 -4.36 11.77
CA THR A 140 19.12 -5.16 11.02
C THR A 140 18.52 -5.49 9.66
N GLU A 141 19.27 -5.26 8.58
CA GLU A 141 18.85 -5.63 7.23
C GLU A 141 19.67 -6.81 6.72
N TYR A 142 19.01 -7.70 6.00
CA TYR A 142 19.57 -8.89 5.38
C TYR A 142 19.43 -8.80 3.87
N ASP A 143 20.51 -9.00 3.14
CA ASP A 143 20.50 -9.09 1.69
C ASP A 143 19.77 -10.34 1.22
N ILE A 144 18.87 -10.18 0.25
CA ILE A 144 18.26 -11.30 -0.47
C ILE A 144 19.09 -11.53 -1.74
N PRO A 145 19.58 -12.76 -1.99
CA PRO A 145 20.31 -13.05 -3.22
C PRO A 145 19.47 -12.77 -4.46
N VAL A 146 19.99 -11.94 -5.36
CA VAL A 146 19.35 -11.65 -6.65
C VAL A 146 19.40 -12.91 -7.52
N GLN A 147 18.25 -13.53 -7.73
CA GLN A 147 18.15 -14.79 -8.48
C GLN A 147 18.29 -14.58 -10.00
N LYS A 148 17.86 -13.42 -10.51
CA LYS A 148 17.83 -13.14 -11.94
C LYS A 148 18.25 -11.69 -12.23
N PRO A 149 19.49 -11.45 -12.66
CA PRO A 149 19.95 -10.11 -12.98
C PRO A 149 19.08 -9.42 -14.03
N GLY A 150 18.82 -8.12 -13.85
CA GLY A 150 18.00 -7.32 -14.77
C GLY A 150 16.49 -7.37 -14.55
N TYR A 151 16.03 -8.10 -13.52
CA TYR A 151 14.64 -8.10 -13.10
C TYR A 151 14.45 -7.30 -11.81
N ALA A 152 13.20 -7.01 -11.45
CA ALA A 152 12.86 -6.43 -10.16
C ALA A 152 13.41 -7.31 -9.03
N VAL A 153 13.94 -6.67 -8.00
CA VAL A 153 14.66 -7.35 -6.89
C VAL A 153 13.95 -7.19 -5.54
N GLY A 154 12.94 -6.33 -5.48
CA GLY A 154 12.13 -6.13 -4.27
C GLY A 154 11.07 -7.20 -4.09
N SER A 155 10.37 -7.17 -2.96
CA SER A 155 9.30 -8.11 -2.67
C SER A 155 8.01 -7.40 -2.23
N HIS A 156 6.86 -8.04 -2.52
CA HIS A 156 5.54 -7.49 -2.25
C HIS A 156 4.90 -8.00 -0.97
N ALA A 157 5.14 -9.26 -0.63
CA ALA A 157 4.52 -9.87 0.54
C ALA A 157 5.58 -10.52 1.43
N LEU A 158 5.30 -10.55 2.73
CA LEU A 158 6.13 -11.15 3.74
C LEU A 158 5.23 -11.89 4.73
N ASP A 159 5.55 -13.15 5.03
CA ASP A 159 4.84 -13.93 6.03
C ASP A 159 5.75 -15.00 6.66
N PHE A 160 5.30 -15.59 7.76
CA PHE A 160 5.96 -16.69 8.42
C PHE A 160 5.08 -17.95 8.39
N ASP A 161 5.70 -19.11 8.28
CA ASP A 161 5.02 -20.36 8.54
C ASP A 161 5.06 -20.72 10.04
N ASP A 162 4.41 -21.83 10.37
CA ASP A 162 4.33 -22.34 11.75
C ASP A 162 5.69 -22.78 12.31
N GLU A 163 6.69 -23.03 11.46
CA GLU A 163 8.07 -23.39 11.83
C GLU A 163 8.97 -22.16 12.00
N GLY A 164 8.45 -20.96 11.70
CA GLY A 164 9.18 -19.70 11.81
C GLY A 164 10.07 -19.39 10.62
N LEU A 165 9.87 -20.07 9.48
CA LEU A 165 10.54 -19.71 8.23
C LEU A 165 9.85 -18.52 7.60
N ILE A 166 10.63 -17.59 7.07
CA ILE A 166 10.12 -16.38 6.42
C ILE A 166 10.00 -16.59 4.91
N TYR A 167 8.85 -16.21 4.37
CA TYR A 167 8.55 -16.24 2.94
C TYR A 167 8.35 -14.82 2.43
N ALA A 168 9.06 -14.47 1.36
CA ALA A 168 8.91 -13.21 0.67
C ALA A 168 8.56 -13.50 -0.81
N SER A 169 7.53 -12.84 -1.34
CA SER A 169 7.17 -12.92 -2.75
C SER A 169 7.71 -11.72 -3.52
N GLY A 170 8.28 -11.93 -4.70
CA GLY A 170 8.79 -10.90 -5.60
C GLY A 170 8.42 -11.17 -7.04
#